data_50e0f6b9613a5ffde776a320f1675774
#
_entry.id   50e0f6b9613a5ffde776a320f1675774
#
_cell.length_a   1.000
_cell.length_b   1.000
_cell.length_c   1.000
_cell.angle_alpha   90.00
_cell.angle_beta   90.00
_cell.angle_gamma   90.00
#
_symmetry.space_group_name_H-M   'P 1'
#
loop_
_entity.id
_entity.type
_entity.pdbx_description
1 polymer ?
#
loop_
_entity_poly.entity_id
_entity_poly.type
_entity_poly.pdbx_seq_one_letter_code
_entity_poly.pdbx_strand_id
1 'polypeptide(L)'
;KMEGNSPEKEIDGSGVLPEDGAFDGSGEWVKLLTSDTENNKFESHVDGMSAEEVAIFTREAADKVGATKMDRPEDVEVSPVTDKVYVALTNNKYRGATGENAKKNQEDPTEYAPVKENKNGLVMEIEDDHAGEKFTWNLLLVCGDPKEANTYFGGFDKEKVSPISCPDNLAFDSH
;
A
#
# COMPACT_ATOMS: atom_id res chain seq x y z
N LYS A 1 -3.52 7.54 5.82
CA LYS A 1 -2.06 7.62 6.06
C LYS A 1 -1.62 6.37 6.78
N MET A 2 -0.45 5.86 6.46
CA MET A 2 0.08 4.60 6.99
C MET A 2 1.37 4.85 7.75
N GLU A 3 1.54 4.12 8.83
CA GLU A 3 2.75 4.10 9.67
C GLU A 3 3.14 2.65 9.92
N GLY A 4 4.43 2.35 9.90
CA GLY A 4 4.97 1.04 10.22
C GLY A 4 5.21 0.87 11.72
N ASN A 5 5.26 -0.38 12.19
CA ASN A 5 5.54 -0.70 13.59
C ASN A 5 7.04 -0.83 13.88
N SER A 6 7.83 -1.13 12.85
CA SER A 6 9.28 -1.32 12.99
C SER A 6 10.03 0.01 13.06
N PRO A 7 11.18 0.06 13.75
CA PRO A 7 12.06 1.23 13.72
C PRO A 7 12.56 1.55 12.31
N GLU A 8 12.56 2.82 11.90
CA GLU A 8 13.02 3.26 10.57
C GLU A 8 14.42 2.71 10.19
N LYS A 9 15.32 2.55 11.17
CA LYS A 9 16.68 2.02 10.95
C LYS A 9 16.70 0.58 10.40
N GLU A 10 15.62 -0.17 10.57
CA GLU A 10 15.48 -1.54 10.09
C GLU A 10 14.94 -1.60 8.66
N ILE A 11 14.41 -0.49 8.16
CA ILE A 11 13.86 -0.35 6.82
C ILE A 11 14.89 0.33 5.90
N ASP A 12 15.88 -0.41 5.49
CA ASP A 12 17.02 0.09 4.69
C ASP A 12 16.78 0.03 3.17
N GLY A 13 15.62 -0.47 2.76
CA GLY A 13 15.27 -0.66 1.35
C GLY A 13 15.74 -1.97 0.75
N SER A 14 16.28 -2.88 1.55
CA SER A 14 16.69 -4.21 1.11
C SER A 14 15.51 -5.17 0.93
N GLY A 15 14.38 -4.92 1.60
CA GLY A 15 13.23 -5.84 1.65
C GLY A 15 13.44 -7.04 2.57
N VAL A 16 14.48 -7.02 3.39
CA VAL A 16 14.67 -8.01 4.44
C VAL A 16 13.74 -7.69 5.60
N LEU A 17 13.12 -8.73 6.18
CA LEU A 17 12.21 -8.58 7.32
C LEU A 17 12.88 -7.89 8.50
N PRO A 18 12.15 -7.01 9.20
CA PRO A 18 12.57 -6.46 10.48
C PRO A 18 12.78 -7.54 11.57
N GLU A 19 13.33 -7.15 12.72
CA GLU A 19 13.60 -8.08 13.82
C GLU A 19 12.35 -8.75 14.41
N ASP A 20 11.19 -8.08 14.31
CA ASP A 20 9.89 -8.63 14.74
C ASP A 20 9.31 -9.68 13.78
N GLY A 21 9.87 -9.81 12.58
CA GLY A 21 9.53 -10.83 11.58
C GLY A 21 8.31 -10.52 10.73
N ALA A 22 7.83 -9.28 10.71
CA ALA A 22 6.70 -8.85 9.91
C ALA A 22 6.97 -7.49 9.23
N PHE A 23 6.21 -7.19 8.18
CA PHE A 23 6.02 -5.84 7.68
C PHE A 23 4.57 -5.48 7.98
N ASP A 24 4.35 -4.73 9.02
CA ASP A 24 3.01 -4.38 9.48
C ASP A 24 2.91 -2.98 10.07
N GLY A 25 1.70 -2.56 10.39
CA GLY A 25 1.50 -1.27 11.01
C GLY A 25 0.04 -0.89 11.09
N SER A 26 -0.17 0.40 11.27
CA SER A 26 -1.49 1.00 11.35
C SER A 26 -1.66 2.09 10.32
N GLY A 27 -2.91 2.52 10.13
CA GLY A 27 -3.23 3.61 9.24
C GLY A 27 -4.49 4.34 9.65
N GLU A 28 -4.69 5.47 9.00
CA GLU A 28 -5.85 6.32 9.17
C GLU A 28 -6.38 6.75 7.81
N TRP A 29 -7.67 6.58 7.59
CA TRP A 29 -8.36 7.09 6.42
C TRP A 29 -8.44 8.61 6.49
N VAL A 30 -8.07 9.28 5.41
CA VAL A 30 -8.14 10.73 5.30
C VAL A 30 -9.31 11.09 4.40
N LYS A 31 -10.30 11.75 4.99
CA LYS A 31 -11.49 12.18 4.28
C LYS A 31 -11.15 13.29 3.29
N LEU A 32 -11.48 13.10 2.02
CA LEU A 32 -11.30 14.09 0.97
C LEU A 32 -12.61 14.80 0.63
N LEU A 33 -13.71 14.03 0.60
CA LEU A 33 -15.04 14.51 0.18
C LEU A 33 -16.11 13.81 0.98
N THR A 34 -17.11 14.55 1.44
CA THR A 34 -18.37 14.00 1.93
C THR A 34 -19.45 14.24 0.90
N SER A 35 -20.24 13.22 0.60
CA SER A 35 -21.40 13.32 -0.28
C SER A 35 -22.67 12.95 0.44
N ASP A 36 -23.65 13.86 0.41
CA ASP A 36 -25.04 13.64 0.81
C ASP A 36 -25.89 13.67 -0.47
N THR A 37 -26.06 12.51 -1.05
CA THR A 37 -26.76 12.37 -2.34
C THR A 37 -28.28 12.65 -2.22
N GLU A 38 -28.86 12.46 -1.04
CA GLU A 38 -30.29 12.73 -0.80
C GLU A 38 -30.60 14.22 -0.86
N ASN A 39 -29.67 15.03 -0.33
CA ASN A 39 -29.80 16.49 -0.32
C ASN A 39 -28.98 17.20 -1.40
N ASN A 40 -28.34 16.44 -2.29
CA ASN A 40 -27.42 16.94 -3.31
C ASN A 40 -26.35 17.90 -2.74
N LYS A 41 -25.77 17.54 -1.59
CA LYS A 41 -24.71 18.29 -0.94
C LYS A 41 -23.39 17.55 -1.02
N PHE A 42 -22.37 18.31 -1.33
CA PHE A 42 -20.99 17.81 -1.40
C PHE A 42 -20.09 18.78 -0.65
N GLU A 43 -19.25 18.26 0.23
CA GLU A 43 -18.34 19.05 1.04
C GLU A 43 -16.90 18.58 0.84
N SER A 44 -16.02 19.50 0.45
CA SER A 44 -14.58 19.25 0.38
C SER A 44 -13.95 19.34 1.77
N HIS A 45 -13.06 18.40 2.08
CA HIS A 45 -12.19 18.42 3.26
C HIS A 45 -10.73 18.74 2.89
N VAL A 46 -10.51 19.26 1.70
CA VAL A 46 -9.17 19.62 1.18
C VAL A 46 -9.06 21.13 1.02
N ASP A 47 -8.17 21.73 1.79
CA ASP A 47 -7.98 23.19 1.79
C ASP A 47 -7.70 23.71 0.36
N GLY A 48 -8.49 24.72 -0.03
CA GLY A 48 -8.35 25.39 -1.32
C GLY A 48 -8.79 24.57 -2.53
N MET A 49 -9.60 23.51 -2.32
CA MET A 49 -10.28 22.79 -3.39
C MET A 49 -11.78 22.73 -3.15
N SER A 50 -12.56 22.99 -4.19
CA SER A 50 -14.01 22.74 -4.17
C SER A 50 -14.33 21.25 -4.20
N ALA A 51 -15.56 20.86 -3.90
CA ALA A 51 -16.00 19.47 -3.95
C ALA A 51 -15.84 18.87 -5.36
N GLU A 52 -16.16 19.66 -6.40
CA GLU A 52 -15.98 19.28 -7.81
C GLU A 52 -14.51 19.08 -8.16
N GLU A 53 -13.63 19.97 -7.69
CA GLU A 53 -12.19 19.84 -7.91
C GLU A 53 -11.63 18.58 -7.23
N VAL A 54 -12.05 18.29 -6.00
CA VAL A 54 -11.65 17.04 -5.31
C VAL A 54 -12.10 15.80 -6.08
N ALA A 55 -13.32 15.80 -6.60
CA ALA A 55 -13.84 14.66 -7.38
C ALA A 55 -13.10 14.46 -8.71
N ILE A 56 -12.73 15.56 -9.39
CA ILE A 56 -12.03 15.50 -10.68
C ILE A 56 -10.53 15.28 -10.50
N PHE A 57 -9.92 15.95 -9.53
CA PHE A 57 -8.48 15.94 -9.28
C PHE A 57 -8.14 15.18 -7.99
N THR A 58 -8.75 14.00 -7.79
CA THR A 58 -8.64 13.20 -6.56
C THR A 58 -7.19 12.90 -6.17
N ARG A 59 -6.31 12.66 -7.16
CA ARG A 59 -4.88 12.41 -6.93
C ARG A 59 -4.18 13.65 -6.35
N GLU A 60 -4.46 14.83 -6.88
CA GLU A 60 -3.93 16.09 -6.36
C GLU A 60 -4.48 16.39 -4.96
N ALA A 61 -5.76 16.13 -4.74
CA ALA A 61 -6.40 16.25 -3.43
C ALA A 61 -5.72 15.35 -2.39
N ALA A 62 -5.45 14.08 -2.75
CA ALA A 62 -4.73 13.13 -1.90
C ALA A 62 -3.30 13.61 -1.59
N ASP A 63 -2.58 14.13 -2.58
CA ASP A 63 -1.24 14.71 -2.38
C ASP A 63 -1.27 15.91 -1.42
N LYS A 64 -2.26 16.80 -1.54
CA LYS A 64 -2.41 17.97 -0.67
C LYS A 64 -2.63 17.60 0.81
N VAL A 65 -3.37 16.55 1.08
CA VAL A 65 -3.59 16.08 2.46
C VAL A 65 -2.47 15.15 2.95
N GLY A 66 -1.45 14.88 2.14
CA GLY A 66 -0.33 14.02 2.49
C GLY A 66 -0.75 12.55 2.66
N ALA A 67 -1.60 12.04 1.78
CA ALA A 67 -1.92 10.63 1.73
C ALA A 67 -0.69 9.78 1.42
N THR A 68 -0.62 8.58 1.97
CA THR A 68 0.48 7.65 1.73
C THR A 68 0.57 7.27 0.26
N LYS A 69 1.75 7.44 -0.34
CA LYS A 69 2.03 7.05 -1.72
C LYS A 69 2.37 5.57 -1.79
N MET A 70 1.57 4.84 -2.53
CA MET A 70 1.70 3.39 -2.72
C MET A 70 2.40 3.05 -4.04
N ASP A 71 2.92 1.82 -4.13
CA ASP A 71 3.68 1.34 -5.28
C ASP A 71 2.76 0.81 -6.40
N ARG A 72 2.07 1.72 -7.10
CA ARG A 72 1.16 1.43 -8.22
C ARG A 72 0.07 0.43 -7.84
N PRO A 73 -0.91 0.83 -7.01
CA PRO A 73 -2.09 0.00 -6.75
C PRO A 73 -2.88 -0.22 -8.04
N GLU A 74 -3.09 -1.47 -8.42
CA GLU A 74 -3.77 -1.85 -9.67
C GLU A 74 -5.09 -2.56 -9.38
N ASP A 75 -5.17 -3.33 -8.30
CA ASP A 75 -6.38 -4.04 -7.93
C ASP A 75 -6.62 -4.02 -6.42
N VAL A 76 -7.90 -3.97 -6.04
CA VAL A 76 -8.36 -3.97 -4.65
C VAL A 76 -9.53 -4.92 -4.51
N GLU A 77 -9.34 -6.00 -3.75
CA GLU A 77 -10.35 -7.03 -3.54
C GLU A 77 -10.63 -7.28 -2.06
N VAL A 78 -11.86 -7.62 -1.75
CA VAL A 78 -12.28 -8.01 -0.39
C VAL A 78 -12.41 -9.52 -0.31
N SER A 79 -11.77 -10.12 0.68
CA SER A 79 -11.93 -11.55 0.94
C SER A 79 -13.36 -11.85 1.42
N PRO A 80 -14.10 -12.75 0.75
CA PRO A 80 -15.46 -13.10 1.16
C PRO A 80 -15.51 -13.93 2.45
N VAL A 81 -14.35 -14.36 2.96
CA VAL A 81 -14.25 -15.20 4.16
C VAL A 81 -13.84 -14.38 5.39
N THR A 82 -12.95 -13.39 5.22
CA THR A 82 -12.37 -12.65 6.34
C THR A 82 -12.79 -11.18 6.38
N ASP A 83 -13.47 -10.68 5.36
CA ASP A 83 -13.82 -9.27 5.13
C ASP A 83 -12.60 -8.31 5.08
N LYS A 84 -11.39 -8.85 5.06
CA LYS A 84 -10.16 -8.06 4.88
C LYS A 84 -10.00 -7.61 3.43
N VAL A 85 -9.41 -6.46 3.25
CA VAL A 85 -9.14 -5.86 1.95
C VAL A 85 -7.71 -6.20 1.52
N TYR A 86 -7.54 -6.61 0.28
CA TYR A 86 -6.23 -6.91 -0.31
C TYR A 86 -5.95 -5.98 -1.47
N VAL A 87 -4.71 -5.51 -1.57
CA VAL A 87 -4.27 -4.56 -2.58
C VAL A 87 -3.06 -5.12 -3.33
N ALA A 88 -3.19 -5.27 -4.65
CA ALA A 88 -2.06 -5.57 -5.52
C ALA A 88 -1.28 -4.29 -5.82
N LEU A 89 0.02 -4.30 -5.53
CA LEU A 89 0.95 -3.20 -5.74
C LEU A 89 2.01 -3.67 -6.75
N THR A 90 1.84 -3.29 -8.02
CA THR A 90 2.53 -3.95 -9.14
C THR A 90 4.04 -3.79 -9.13
N ASN A 91 4.56 -2.59 -8.95
CA ASN A 91 6.00 -2.30 -8.86
C ASN A 91 6.26 -0.79 -8.63
N ASN A 92 7.49 -0.43 -8.27
CA ASN A 92 7.94 0.97 -8.26
C ASN A 92 9.46 1.09 -8.43
N LYS A 93 9.91 1.28 -9.66
CA LYS A 93 11.34 1.47 -9.96
C LYS A 93 11.94 2.80 -9.49
N TYR A 94 11.14 3.70 -8.94
CA TYR A 94 11.59 5.03 -8.51
C TYR A 94 11.78 5.15 -7.00
N ARG A 95 11.12 4.31 -6.20
CA ARG A 95 11.23 4.36 -4.74
C ARG A 95 12.67 4.11 -4.29
N GLY A 96 13.25 5.05 -3.55
CA GLY A 96 14.64 4.99 -3.08
C GLY A 96 15.69 4.88 -4.19
N ALA A 97 15.33 5.16 -5.45
CA ALA A 97 16.21 5.04 -6.59
C ALA A 97 17.34 6.06 -6.56
N THR A 98 18.49 5.67 -7.12
CA THR A 98 19.65 6.53 -7.33
C THR A 98 20.02 6.57 -8.82
N GLY A 99 20.87 7.51 -9.21
CA GLY A 99 21.36 7.62 -10.59
C GLY A 99 20.24 7.96 -11.59
N GLU A 100 20.17 7.24 -12.70
CA GLU A 100 19.28 7.54 -13.82
C GLU A 100 17.78 7.37 -13.48
N ASN A 101 17.44 6.52 -12.53
CA ASN A 101 16.07 6.30 -12.08
C ASN A 101 15.62 7.31 -11.01
N ALA A 102 16.54 8.10 -10.44
CA ALA A 102 16.18 9.07 -9.42
C ALA A 102 15.20 10.13 -9.94
N LYS A 103 14.16 10.40 -9.16
CA LYS A 103 13.15 11.43 -9.44
C LYS A 103 13.12 12.46 -8.31
N LYS A 104 12.83 13.72 -8.65
CA LYS A 104 12.85 14.83 -7.69
C LYS A 104 11.96 14.64 -6.47
N ASN A 105 10.83 13.96 -6.64
CA ASN A 105 9.80 13.76 -5.61
C ASN A 105 9.51 12.29 -5.41
N GLN A 106 10.52 11.42 -5.53
CA GLN A 106 10.35 10.00 -5.21
C GLN A 106 10.28 9.81 -3.70
N GLU A 107 9.61 8.75 -3.29
CA GLU A 107 9.56 8.34 -1.89
C GLU A 107 10.77 7.46 -1.54
N ASP A 108 11.19 7.52 -0.29
CA ASP A 108 12.13 6.55 0.27
C ASP A 108 11.42 5.24 0.63
N PRO A 109 12.17 4.15 0.83
CA PRO A 109 11.64 2.91 1.37
C PRO A 109 10.99 3.15 2.73
N THR A 110 9.88 2.46 2.96
CA THR A 110 9.12 2.47 4.20
C THR A 110 8.70 1.03 4.50
N GLU A 111 8.20 0.75 5.70
CA GLU A 111 7.78 -0.60 6.03
C GLU A 111 6.66 -1.13 5.13
N TYR A 112 5.74 -0.26 4.69
CA TYR A 112 4.69 -0.62 3.71
C TYR A 112 5.20 -0.69 2.26
N ALA A 113 6.45 -0.35 1.99
CA ALA A 113 7.13 -0.48 0.69
C ALA A 113 8.64 -0.64 0.89
N PRO A 114 9.10 -1.82 1.39
CA PRO A 114 10.43 -1.99 1.98
C PRO A 114 11.55 -2.20 0.96
N VAL A 115 11.24 -2.29 -0.34
CA VAL A 115 12.22 -2.62 -1.38
C VAL A 115 12.54 -1.40 -2.24
N LYS A 116 13.81 -1.02 -2.31
CA LYS A 116 14.30 -0.02 -3.28
C LYS A 116 14.12 -0.52 -4.71
N GLU A 117 13.69 0.40 -5.60
CA GLU A 117 13.51 0.11 -7.03
C GLU A 117 12.73 -1.20 -7.26
N ASN A 118 11.68 -1.43 -6.47
CA ASN A 118 10.92 -2.67 -6.45
C ASN A 118 10.35 -3.01 -7.84
N LYS A 119 10.90 -4.06 -8.46
CA LYS A 119 10.49 -4.53 -9.80
C LYS A 119 9.40 -5.60 -9.73
N ASN A 120 9.23 -6.23 -8.58
CA ASN A 120 8.40 -7.42 -8.43
C ASN A 120 7.07 -7.16 -7.76
N GLY A 121 6.91 -6.03 -7.05
CA GLY A 121 5.67 -5.65 -6.42
C GLY A 121 5.44 -6.25 -5.03
N LEU A 122 4.24 -5.99 -4.52
CA LEU A 122 3.81 -6.35 -3.17
C LEU A 122 2.32 -6.75 -3.22
N VAL A 123 1.88 -7.51 -2.21
CA VAL A 123 0.46 -7.64 -1.88
C VAL A 123 0.27 -7.24 -0.43
N MET A 124 -0.60 -6.27 -0.19
CA MET A 124 -0.94 -5.75 1.12
C MET A 124 -2.30 -6.26 1.56
N GLU A 125 -2.41 -6.64 2.83
CA GLU A 125 -3.66 -6.91 3.52
C GLU A 125 -4.00 -5.73 4.42
N ILE A 126 -5.25 -5.29 4.42
CA ILE A 126 -5.78 -4.24 5.28
C ILE A 126 -6.94 -4.81 6.08
N GLU A 127 -6.92 -4.61 7.38
CA GLU A 127 -8.00 -4.95 8.30
C GLU A 127 -8.65 -3.67 8.81
N ASP A 128 -9.92 -3.49 8.47
CA ASP A 128 -10.74 -2.31 8.75
C ASP A 128 -12.09 -2.78 9.31
N ASP A 129 -12.61 -2.10 10.31
CA ASP A 129 -13.95 -2.36 10.87
C ASP A 129 -15.09 -1.78 10.04
N HIS A 130 -14.79 -1.13 8.92
CA HIS A 130 -15.71 -0.45 8.00
C HIS A 130 -16.60 0.62 8.63
N ALA A 131 -16.29 1.04 9.86
CA ALA A 131 -17.07 2.00 10.63
C ALA A 131 -16.24 3.18 11.15
N GLY A 132 -14.94 2.99 11.31
CA GLY A 132 -14.01 3.98 11.85
C GLY A 132 -13.16 4.67 10.77
N GLU A 133 -12.17 5.39 11.25
CA GLU A 133 -11.17 6.05 10.42
C GLU A 133 -9.80 5.38 10.51
N LYS A 134 -9.68 4.30 11.29
CA LYS A 134 -8.42 3.59 11.54
C LYS A 134 -8.46 2.19 10.99
N PHE A 135 -7.32 1.72 10.54
CA PHE A 135 -7.12 0.36 10.08
C PHE A 135 -5.74 -0.15 10.51
N THR A 136 -5.55 -1.47 10.47
CA THR A 136 -4.23 -2.09 10.49
C THR A 136 -3.90 -2.66 9.12
N TRP A 137 -2.62 -2.84 8.84
CA TRP A 137 -2.16 -3.42 7.59
C TRP A 137 -0.95 -4.31 7.83
N ASN A 138 -0.76 -5.27 6.93
CA ASN A 138 0.46 -6.05 6.81
C ASN A 138 0.76 -6.36 5.35
N LEU A 139 2.04 -6.57 5.02
CA LEU A 139 2.39 -7.11 3.71
C LEU A 139 2.23 -8.63 3.74
N LEU A 140 1.30 -9.13 2.95
CA LEU A 140 1.14 -10.56 2.72
C LEU A 140 2.27 -11.11 1.85
N LEU A 141 2.66 -10.34 0.82
CA LEU A 141 3.73 -10.71 -0.10
C LEU A 141 4.68 -9.54 -0.34
N VAL A 142 5.98 -9.81 -0.24
CA VAL A 142 7.04 -9.07 -0.94
C VAL A 142 7.47 -9.96 -2.09
N CYS A 143 6.99 -9.64 -3.30
CA CYS A 143 7.10 -10.49 -4.47
C CYS A 143 8.54 -10.61 -4.99
N GLY A 144 8.81 -11.69 -5.71
CA GLY A 144 10.11 -12.00 -6.31
C GLY A 144 10.39 -13.50 -6.39
N ASP A 145 11.65 -13.87 -6.56
CA ASP A 145 12.10 -15.26 -6.47
C ASP A 145 12.18 -15.66 -4.98
N PRO A 146 11.52 -16.73 -4.54
CA PRO A 146 11.59 -17.19 -3.15
C PRO A 146 13.02 -17.48 -2.63
N LYS A 147 13.98 -17.68 -3.52
CA LYS A 147 15.38 -17.89 -3.15
C LYS A 147 16.10 -16.61 -2.72
N GLU A 148 15.55 -15.46 -3.07
CA GLU A 148 16.12 -14.16 -2.71
C GLU A 148 15.77 -13.79 -1.28
N ALA A 149 16.69 -13.15 -0.55
CA ALA A 149 16.50 -12.75 0.83
C ALA A 149 15.43 -11.66 0.97
N ASN A 150 15.26 -10.82 -0.04
CA ASN A 150 14.36 -9.68 -0.08
C ASN A 150 12.92 -10.03 -0.51
N THR A 151 12.50 -11.26 -0.30
CA THR A 151 11.14 -11.71 -0.58
C THR A 151 10.46 -12.25 0.68
N TYR A 152 9.15 -12.08 0.77
CA TYR A 152 8.32 -12.56 1.87
C TYR A 152 7.02 -13.14 1.33
N PHE A 153 6.54 -14.23 1.90
CA PHE A 153 5.38 -14.97 1.42
C PHE A 153 4.44 -15.32 2.59
N GLY A 154 4.02 -14.31 3.37
CA GLY A 154 3.04 -14.49 4.45
C GLY A 154 3.45 -15.50 5.53
N GLY A 155 4.75 -15.70 5.75
CA GLY A 155 5.26 -16.72 6.67
C GLY A 155 5.26 -18.15 6.12
N PHE A 156 4.84 -18.37 4.87
CA PHE A 156 4.95 -19.67 4.21
C PHE A 156 6.41 -20.06 3.92
N ASP A 157 6.66 -21.35 3.93
CA ASP A 157 7.95 -21.95 3.58
C ASP A 157 8.31 -21.60 2.12
N LYS A 158 9.37 -20.81 1.96
CA LYS A 158 9.83 -20.33 0.66
C LYS A 158 10.24 -21.44 -0.31
N GLU A 159 10.53 -22.65 0.17
CA GLU A 159 10.81 -23.83 -0.68
C GLU A 159 9.53 -24.40 -1.33
N LYS A 160 8.36 -24.02 -0.83
CA LYS A 160 7.05 -24.55 -1.27
C LYS A 160 6.20 -23.54 -2.03
N VAL A 161 6.71 -22.34 -2.28
CA VAL A 161 6.01 -21.31 -3.03
C VAL A 161 6.66 -21.08 -4.40
N SER A 162 5.85 -20.61 -5.34
CA SER A 162 6.33 -20.22 -6.68
C SER A 162 6.76 -18.75 -6.68
N PRO A 163 7.69 -18.36 -7.58
CA PRO A 163 7.97 -16.95 -7.83
C PRO A 163 6.71 -16.19 -8.24
N ILE A 164 6.55 -14.98 -7.68
CA ILE A 164 5.48 -14.03 -8.04
C ILE A 164 6.14 -12.71 -8.40
N SER A 165 5.72 -12.10 -9.50
CA SER A 165 6.21 -10.80 -9.92
C SER A 165 5.12 -9.97 -10.55
N CYS A 166 5.11 -8.67 -10.25
CA CYS A 166 4.17 -7.70 -10.80
C CYS A 166 2.70 -8.12 -10.63
N PRO A 167 2.20 -8.34 -9.40
CA PRO A 167 0.79 -8.65 -9.18
C PRO A 167 -0.08 -7.51 -9.75
N ASP A 168 -1.06 -7.88 -10.54
CA ASP A 168 -1.92 -6.93 -11.26
C ASP A 168 -3.38 -7.11 -10.86
N ASN A 169 -3.81 -8.35 -10.74
CA ASN A 169 -5.17 -8.69 -10.33
C ASN A 169 -5.17 -9.69 -9.18
N LEU A 170 -6.20 -9.61 -8.35
CA LEU A 170 -6.50 -10.51 -7.25
C LEU A 170 -7.87 -11.14 -7.46
N ALA A 171 -8.06 -12.34 -6.96
CA ALA A 171 -9.37 -12.98 -6.91
C ALA A 171 -9.43 -13.95 -5.73
N PHE A 172 -10.57 -14.01 -5.09
CA PHE A 172 -10.85 -14.95 -4.02
C PHE A 172 -11.94 -15.92 -4.46
N ASP A 173 -11.77 -17.17 -4.12
CA ASP A 173 -12.88 -18.11 -4.17
C ASP A 173 -13.65 -18.11 -2.83
N SER A 174 -14.77 -18.79 -2.79
CA SER A 174 -15.65 -18.88 -1.61
C SER A 174 -15.26 -19.98 -0.63
N HIS A 175 -14.09 -20.61 -0.77
CA HIS A 175 -13.68 -21.78 0.01
C HIS A 175 -12.43 -21.56 0.83
#